data_bd2f3e15885fc1fc6142ac8ae68506ef
#
_entry.id   bd2f3e15885fc1fc6142ac8ae68506ef
#
_cell.length_a   1.000
_cell.length_b   1.000
_cell.length_c   1.000
_cell.angle_alpha   90.00
_cell.angle_beta   90.00
_cell.angle_gamma   90.00
#
_symmetry.space_group_name_H-M   'P 1'
#
loop_
_entity.id
_entity.type
_entity.pdbx_description
1 polymer ?
#
loop_
_entity_poly.entity_id
_entity_poly.type
_entity_poly.pdbx_seq_one_letter_code
_entity_poly.pdbx_strand_id
1 'polypeptide(L)'
;MLAINGDNFHLRNNVGLVIRQGRNYRVKCDNPEENSGRRYDVLLIDEKGDLHILPQATNADIEAFEGTIVNGFAFGPGLVIDGVKQTGFVNMNNGALIPAMRMVIAQTGELEYLCLATEGPEDKGSVGLNLEQLADLVSTFEGVQNAYNLDGGTSSTIAFKQGGKYVRVNSPNNPKTREIKDILYFSSAYRP
;
A
#
# COMPACT_ATOMS: atom_id res chain seq x y z
N MET A 1 -18.62 -3.03 -3.01
CA MET A 1 -17.26 -2.83 -3.58
C MET A 1 -16.57 -1.72 -2.80
N LEU A 2 -15.38 -1.97 -2.31
CA LEU A 2 -14.46 -1.01 -1.72
C LEU A 2 -13.28 -0.83 -2.65
N ALA A 3 -12.75 0.38 -2.80
CA ALA A 3 -11.53 0.65 -3.54
C ALA A 3 -10.64 1.61 -2.75
N ILE A 4 -9.33 1.38 -2.85
CA ILE A 4 -8.29 2.26 -2.32
C ILE A 4 -7.31 2.62 -3.45
N ASN A 5 -6.54 3.71 -3.29
CA ASN A 5 -5.45 3.98 -4.21
C ASN A 5 -4.37 2.90 -4.12
N GLY A 6 -3.69 2.70 -5.22
CA GLY A 6 -2.51 1.82 -5.29
C GLY A 6 -1.21 2.54 -4.96
N ASP A 7 -0.15 2.16 -5.67
CA ASP A 7 1.15 2.79 -5.55
C ASP A 7 1.32 3.95 -6.55
N ASN A 8 2.48 4.60 -6.50
CA ASN A 8 2.81 5.74 -7.33
C ASN A 8 3.73 5.34 -8.51
N PHE A 9 3.48 4.21 -9.14
CA PHE A 9 4.37 3.59 -10.13
C PHE A 9 4.71 4.48 -11.32
N HIS A 10 3.88 5.43 -11.66
CA HIS A 10 4.06 6.29 -12.84
C HIS A 10 5.09 7.41 -12.65
N LEU A 11 5.38 7.80 -11.44
CA LEU A 11 6.40 8.82 -11.15
C LEU A 11 7.82 8.23 -11.13
N ARG A 12 7.95 6.91 -11.11
CA ARG A 12 9.22 6.20 -10.96
C ARG A 12 9.43 5.28 -12.15
N ASN A 13 9.89 5.87 -13.25
CA ASN A 13 9.83 5.24 -14.57
C ASN A 13 10.69 3.98 -14.76
N ASN A 14 11.67 3.74 -13.89
CA ASN A 14 12.66 2.68 -14.13
C ASN A 14 12.98 1.77 -12.96
N VAL A 15 12.24 1.85 -11.85
CA VAL A 15 12.49 1.03 -10.65
C VAL A 15 11.20 0.44 -10.11
N GLY A 16 11.32 -0.65 -9.36
CA GLY A 16 10.24 -1.29 -8.66
C GLY A 16 9.44 -2.31 -9.47
N LEU A 17 8.32 -2.70 -8.94
CA LEU A 17 7.46 -3.78 -9.42
C LEU A 17 6.09 -3.23 -9.82
N VAL A 18 5.62 -3.60 -10.99
CA VAL A 18 4.23 -3.35 -11.43
C VAL A 18 3.68 -4.61 -12.07
N ILE A 19 2.90 -5.36 -11.30
CA ILE A 19 2.12 -6.50 -11.78
C ILE A 19 0.65 -6.20 -11.47
N ARG A 20 -0.22 -6.32 -12.47
CA ARG A 20 -1.66 -6.07 -12.31
C ARG A 20 -2.45 -7.17 -13.02
N GLN A 21 -3.32 -7.84 -12.28
CA GLN A 21 -4.16 -8.95 -12.78
C GLN A 21 -3.34 -10.02 -13.51
N GLY A 22 -2.23 -10.44 -12.92
CA GLY A 22 -1.32 -11.46 -13.45
C GLY A 22 -0.44 -11.01 -14.62
N ARG A 23 -0.55 -9.75 -15.05
CA ARG A 23 0.27 -9.21 -16.13
C ARG A 23 1.45 -8.39 -15.60
N ASN A 24 2.65 -8.75 -16.04
CA ASN A 24 3.88 -8.03 -15.73
C ASN A 24 4.01 -6.80 -16.63
N TYR A 25 4.01 -5.62 -16.02
CA TYR A 25 4.29 -4.34 -16.71
C TYR A 25 5.72 -3.87 -16.42
N ARG A 26 6.25 -4.20 -15.25
CA ARG A 26 7.60 -3.86 -14.82
C ARG A 26 8.09 -4.83 -13.75
N VAL A 27 9.30 -5.35 -13.91
CA VAL A 27 10.05 -6.06 -12.87
C VAL A 27 11.47 -5.49 -12.90
N LYS A 28 11.76 -4.53 -12.02
CA LYS A 28 13.05 -3.81 -11.92
C LYS A 28 13.37 -3.51 -10.46
N CYS A 29 13.40 -4.56 -9.65
CA CYS A 29 13.59 -4.46 -8.21
C CYS A 29 15.06 -4.32 -7.82
N ASP A 30 16.00 -4.70 -8.69
CA ASP A 30 17.45 -4.65 -8.39
C ASP A 30 17.99 -3.25 -8.21
N ASN A 31 17.34 -2.26 -8.80
CA ASN A 31 17.78 -0.88 -8.70
C ASN A 31 17.35 -0.25 -7.39
N PRO A 32 18.26 0.37 -6.63
CA PRO A 32 17.88 1.11 -5.45
C PRO A 32 17.12 2.39 -5.83
N GLU A 33 16.31 2.88 -4.89
CA GLU A 33 15.70 4.20 -5.01
C GLU A 33 16.78 5.29 -4.97
N GLU A 34 16.72 6.24 -5.93
CA GLU A 34 17.75 7.28 -6.13
C GLU A 34 18.11 8.04 -4.85
N ASN A 35 17.12 8.35 -4.01
CA ASN A 35 17.33 9.21 -2.84
C ASN A 35 17.65 8.43 -1.54
N SER A 36 17.40 7.15 -1.49
CA SER A 36 17.60 6.33 -0.29
C SER A 36 18.74 5.33 -0.40
N GLY A 37 19.15 5.00 -1.60
CA GLY A 37 20.10 3.92 -1.88
C GLY A 37 19.58 2.53 -1.50
N ARG A 38 18.28 2.42 -1.14
CA ARG A 38 17.63 1.16 -0.75
C ARG A 38 16.67 0.70 -1.85
N ARG A 39 16.50 -0.60 -1.96
CA ARG A 39 15.43 -1.17 -2.80
C ARG A 39 14.09 -0.96 -2.13
N TYR A 40 13.03 -1.09 -2.93
CA TYR A 40 11.67 -1.11 -2.38
C TYR A 40 11.40 -2.40 -1.63
N ASP A 41 10.69 -2.29 -0.52
CA ASP A 41 9.87 -3.40 -0.09
C ASP A 41 8.76 -3.56 -1.15
N VAL A 42 8.45 -4.77 -1.55
CA VAL A 42 7.33 -5.01 -2.48
C VAL A 42 6.22 -5.77 -1.79
N LEU A 43 4.99 -5.45 -2.16
CA LEU A 43 3.80 -6.21 -1.82
C LEU A 43 3.42 -7.07 -3.01
N LEU A 44 3.32 -8.37 -2.81
CA LEU A 44 2.71 -9.32 -3.73
C LEU A 44 1.34 -9.74 -3.19
N ILE A 45 0.37 -9.87 -4.08
CA ILE A 45 -0.93 -10.47 -3.79
C ILE A 45 -1.06 -11.68 -4.73
N ASP A 46 -1.19 -12.86 -4.14
CA ASP A 46 -1.27 -14.10 -4.90
C ASP A 46 -2.70 -14.45 -5.34
N GLU A 47 -2.87 -15.60 -5.99
CA GLU A 47 -4.16 -16.10 -6.49
C GLU A 47 -5.15 -16.48 -5.38
N LYS A 48 -4.68 -16.66 -4.14
CA LYS A 48 -5.53 -16.91 -2.98
C LYS A 48 -5.98 -15.61 -2.32
N GLY A 49 -5.36 -14.49 -2.69
CA GLY A 49 -5.56 -13.19 -2.10
C GLY A 49 -4.60 -12.90 -0.94
N ASP A 50 -3.66 -13.79 -0.65
CA ASP A 50 -2.72 -13.59 0.46
C ASP A 50 -1.72 -12.49 0.13
N LEU A 51 -1.41 -11.68 1.15
CA LEU A 51 -0.44 -10.60 1.08
C LEU A 51 0.95 -11.11 1.49
N HIS A 52 1.92 -10.95 0.61
CA HIS A 52 3.33 -11.28 0.86
C HIS A 52 4.17 -10.03 0.73
N ILE A 53 4.95 -9.71 1.76
CA ILE A 53 5.83 -8.53 1.75
C ILE A 53 7.27 -9.01 1.68
N LEU A 54 7.98 -8.61 0.62
CA LEU A 54 9.40 -8.91 0.43
C LEU A 54 10.21 -7.64 0.70
N PRO A 55 10.95 -7.59 1.82
CA PRO A 55 11.78 -6.42 2.14
C PRO A 55 12.92 -6.26 1.14
N GLN A 56 13.12 -5.05 0.65
CA GLN A 56 14.20 -4.69 -0.28
C GLN A 56 14.38 -5.70 -1.43
N ALA A 57 13.26 -6.10 -2.04
CA ALA A 57 13.18 -7.16 -3.01
C ALA A 57 14.14 -6.97 -4.20
N THR A 58 14.65 -8.07 -4.71
CA THR A 58 15.39 -8.19 -5.97
C THR A 58 14.51 -8.80 -7.06
N ASN A 59 14.95 -8.76 -8.31
CA ASN A 59 14.28 -9.49 -9.40
C ASN A 59 14.27 -11.00 -9.12
N ALA A 60 15.37 -11.52 -8.57
CA ALA A 60 15.48 -12.94 -8.21
C ALA A 60 14.46 -13.36 -7.14
N ASP A 61 14.14 -12.48 -6.18
CA ASP A 61 13.10 -12.77 -5.18
C ASP A 61 11.72 -12.87 -5.83
N ILE A 62 11.44 -12.04 -6.83
CA ILE A 62 10.18 -12.10 -7.58
C ILE A 62 10.10 -13.38 -8.43
N GLU A 63 11.20 -13.77 -9.07
CA GLU A 63 11.28 -15.00 -9.88
C GLU A 63 11.19 -16.27 -9.02
N ALA A 64 11.71 -16.22 -7.80
CA ALA A 64 11.68 -17.34 -6.85
C ALA A 64 10.35 -17.46 -6.08
N PHE A 65 9.43 -16.51 -6.24
CA PHE A 65 8.15 -16.57 -5.54
C PHE A 65 7.33 -17.80 -5.97
N GLU A 66 6.97 -18.62 -4.98
CA GLU A 66 6.15 -19.81 -5.20
C GLU A 66 4.66 -19.43 -5.22
N GLY A 67 4.00 -19.61 -6.35
CA GLY A 67 2.59 -19.28 -6.57
C GLY A 67 2.38 -18.31 -7.72
N THR A 68 1.12 -17.96 -7.96
CA THR A 68 0.74 -17.03 -9.03
C THR A 68 0.59 -15.62 -8.48
N ILE A 69 1.44 -14.70 -8.89
CA ILE A 69 1.31 -13.29 -8.51
C ILE A 69 0.18 -12.65 -9.33
N VAL A 70 -0.88 -12.25 -8.66
CA VAL A 70 -2.00 -11.52 -9.29
C VAL A 70 -1.72 -10.03 -9.33
N ASN A 71 -1.25 -9.45 -8.23
CA ASN A 71 -0.85 -8.05 -8.19
C ASN A 71 0.50 -7.89 -7.46
N GLY A 72 1.29 -6.92 -7.90
CA GLY A 72 2.56 -6.57 -7.29
C GLY A 72 2.74 -5.06 -7.24
N PHE A 73 3.08 -4.53 -6.07
CA PHE A 73 3.24 -3.11 -5.80
C PHE A 73 4.63 -2.82 -5.24
N ALA A 74 5.20 -1.68 -5.62
CA ALA A 74 6.49 -1.22 -5.12
C ALA A 74 6.38 0.23 -4.67
N PHE A 75 6.05 0.41 -3.42
CA PHE A 75 6.01 1.71 -2.73
C PHE A 75 6.61 1.55 -1.33
N GLY A 76 5.90 0.89 -0.42
CA GLY A 76 6.37 0.52 0.89
C GLY A 76 6.51 1.67 1.90
N PRO A 77 7.10 1.37 3.00
CA PRO A 77 7.63 0.05 3.40
C PRO A 77 6.55 -0.93 3.87
N GLY A 78 6.97 -2.18 4.11
CA GLY A 78 6.23 -3.09 4.98
C GLY A 78 6.22 -2.55 6.39
N LEU A 79 5.06 -2.51 7.03
CA LEU A 79 4.87 -2.00 8.39
C LEU A 79 4.80 -3.13 9.42
N VAL A 80 4.16 -4.22 9.04
CA VAL A 80 4.13 -5.49 9.76
C VAL A 80 4.39 -6.58 8.73
N ILE A 81 5.30 -7.50 9.03
CA ILE A 81 5.68 -8.61 8.16
C ILE A 81 5.65 -9.88 9.00
N ASP A 82 4.84 -10.86 8.60
CA ASP A 82 4.63 -12.14 9.31
C ASP A 82 4.32 -11.94 10.79
N GLY A 83 3.45 -10.98 11.11
CA GLY A 83 3.06 -10.63 12.47
C GLY A 83 4.08 -9.80 13.24
N VAL A 84 5.24 -9.48 12.64
CA VAL A 84 6.30 -8.71 13.31
C VAL A 84 6.27 -7.24 12.86
N LYS A 85 6.03 -6.34 13.81
CA LYS A 85 6.11 -4.89 13.56
C LYS A 85 7.52 -4.50 13.12
N GLN A 86 7.60 -3.74 12.04
CA GLN A 86 8.85 -3.20 11.52
C GLN A 86 9.18 -1.84 12.16
N THR A 87 10.44 -1.49 12.17
CA THR A 87 10.96 -0.23 12.75
C THR A 87 12.15 0.26 11.94
N GLY A 88 12.60 1.49 12.21
CA GLY A 88 13.81 2.02 11.56
C GLY A 88 13.57 2.50 10.14
N PHE A 89 12.41 3.07 9.84
CA PHE A 89 12.01 3.55 8.51
C PHE A 89 12.78 4.80 8.05
N VAL A 90 14.08 4.81 8.20
CA VAL A 90 14.92 5.95 7.82
C VAL A 90 15.08 5.97 6.29
N ASN A 91 14.86 7.14 5.69
CA ASN A 91 15.10 7.40 4.26
C ASN A 91 14.27 6.57 3.27
N MET A 92 13.16 5.98 3.72
CA MET A 92 12.21 5.36 2.80
C MET A 92 11.32 6.45 2.18
N ASN A 93 11.27 6.48 0.85
CA ASN A 93 10.38 7.37 0.08
C ASN A 93 10.43 8.87 0.47
N ASN A 94 11.57 9.39 0.89
CA ASN A 94 11.77 10.79 1.30
C ASN A 94 10.75 11.35 2.32
N GLY A 95 9.89 10.53 2.86
CA GLY A 95 8.79 10.95 3.72
C GLY A 95 8.58 10.07 4.95
N ALA A 96 9.51 9.17 5.26
CA ALA A 96 9.36 8.24 6.38
C ALA A 96 9.12 8.95 7.71
N LEU A 97 9.88 10.02 7.98
CA LEU A 97 9.83 10.78 9.23
C LEU A 97 8.86 11.97 9.18
N ILE A 98 8.33 12.28 8.00
CA ILE A 98 7.42 13.43 7.81
C ILE A 98 6.00 12.97 8.09
N PRO A 99 5.27 13.61 9.03
CA PRO A 99 3.86 13.36 9.20
C PRO A 99 3.07 13.71 7.96
N ALA A 100 2.23 12.78 7.51
CA ALA A 100 1.42 12.93 6.29
C ALA A 100 0.14 12.08 6.38
N MET A 101 -0.77 12.28 5.45
CA MET A 101 -1.83 11.30 5.17
C MET A 101 -1.19 10.00 4.69
N ARG A 102 -1.68 8.88 5.19
CA ARG A 102 -1.17 7.53 4.85
C ARG A 102 -2.28 6.63 4.37
N MET A 103 -1.91 5.68 3.54
CA MET A 103 -2.77 4.59 3.09
C MET A 103 -2.11 3.26 3.38
N VAL A 104 -2.83 2.35 4.01
CA VAL A 104 -2.36 1.01 4.34
C VAL A 104 -3.35 -0.03 3.85
N ILE A 105 -2.81 -1.12 3.32
CA ILE A 105 -3.51 -2.39 3.22
C ILE A 105 -2.86 -3.36 4.19
N ALA A 106 -3.68 -4.09 4.95
CA ALA A 106 -3.20 -5.17 5.81
C ALA A 106 -4.09 -6.39 5.68
N GLN A 107 -3.54 -7.56 5.96
CA GLN A 107 -4.25 -8.82 6.06
C GLN A 107 -4.30 -9.25 7.53
N THR A 108 -5.50 -9.60 8.00
CA THR A 108 -5.78 -10.02 9.38
C THR A 108 -6.16 -11.49 9.46
N GLY A 109 -6.51 -12.10 8.34
CA GLY A 109 -6.90 -13.50 8.22
C GLY A 109 -7.10 -13.90 6.77
N GLU A 110 -7.51 -15.12 6.52
CA GLU A 110 -7.80 -15.61 5.17
C GLU A 110 -8.92 -14.76 4.54
N LEU A 111 -8.60 -14.06 3.44
CA LEU A 111 -9.50 -13.13 2.74
C LEU A 111 -10.07 -12.02 3.63
N GLU A 112 -9.42 -11.73 4.75
CA GLU A 112 -9.78 -10.64 5.65
C GLU A 112 -8.74 -9.52 5.57
N TYR A 113 -9.19 -8.32 5.23
CA TYR A 113 -8.31 -7.17 4.99
C TYR A 113 -8.73 -5.93 5.76
N LEU A 114 -7.74 -5.22 6.24
CA LEU A 114 -7.87 -3.87 6.79
C LEU A 114 -7.37 -2.86 5.77
N CYS A 115 -8.23 -1.92 5.34
CA CYS A 115 -7.84 -0.75 4.57
C CYS A 115 -7.90 0.47 5.48
N LEU A 116 -6.77 1.08 5.77
CA LEU A 116 -6.66 2.20 6.69
C LEU A 116 -6.14 3.44 5.97
N ALA A 117 -6.92 4.52 5.99
CA ALA A 117 -6.46 5.85 5.60
C ALA A 117 -6.36 6.73 6.84
N THR A 118 -5.22 7.38 7.05
CA THR A 118 -5.08 8.39 8.09
C THR A 118 -5.33 9.79 7.52
N GLU A 119 -5.84 10.69 8.33
CA GLU A 119 -5.85 12.10 8.01
C GLU A 119 -4.45 12.71 8.19
N GLY A 120 -4.25 13.90 7.63
CA GLY A 120 -2.96 14.56 7.70
C GLY A 120 -3.04 16.04 7.32
N PRO A 121 -1.90 16.72 7.24
CA PRO A 121 -1.85 18.16 6.94
C PRO A 121 -2.45 18.49 5.57
N GLU A 122 -2.47 17.55 4.64
CA GLU A 122 -3.05 17.72 3.31
C GLU A 122 -4.58 17.90 3.36
N ASP A 123 -5.23 17.33 4.38
CA ASP A 123 -6.67 17.47 4.62
C ASP A 123 -7.01 18.58 5.63
N LYS A 124 -6.00 19.24 6.21
CA LYS A 124 -6.14 20.28 7.24
C LYS A 124 -6.89 19.83 8.52
N GLY A 125 -7.14 18.55 8.67
CA GLY A 125 -7.87 17.97 9.80
C GLY A 125 -6.98 17.38 10.88
N SER A 126 -5.71 17.12 10.56
CA SER A 126 -4.80 16.40 11.46
C SER A 126 -3.35 16.77 11.16
N VAL A 127 -2.46 16.46 12.10
CA VAL A 127 -1.01 16.60 11.91
C VAL A 127 -0.43 15.46 11.06
N GLY A 128 -1.18 14.37 10.86
CA GLY A 128 -0.70 13.18 10.14
C GLY A 128 0.16 12.25 10.98
N LEU A 129 0.63 11.16 10.38
CA LEU A 129 1.52 10.19 11.01
C LEU A 129 2.80 10.02 10.20
N ASN A 130 3.94 9.91 10.88
CA ASN A 130 5.15 9.35 10.27
C ASN A 130 5.04 7.82 10.20
N LEU A 131 6.00 7.14 9.55
CA LEU A 131 5.90 5.69 9.34
C LEU A 131 6.06 4.88 10.64
N GLU A 132 6.83 5.35 11.62
CA GLU A 132 6.94 4.68 12.92
C GLU A 132 5.59 4.72 13.65
N GLN A 133 4.97 5.88 13.72
CA GLN A 133 3.64 6.05 14.32
C GLN A 133 2.57 5.25 13.58
N LEU A 134 2.70 5.15 12.24
CA LEU A 134 1.79 4.35 11.43
C LEU A 134 1.95 2.85 11.72
N ALA A 135 3.18 2.36 11.82
CA ALA A 135 3.45 0.96 12.18
C ALA A 135 2.96 0.65 13.60
N ASP A 136 3.16 1.58 14.55
CA ASP A 136 2.62 1.46 15.91
C ASP A 136 1.08 1.33 15.87
N LEU A 137 0.40 2.22 15.14
CA LEU A 137 -1.04 2.20 15.02
C LEU A 137 -1.53 0.88 14.39
N VAL A 138 -0.95 0.48 13.25
CA VAL A 138 -1.39 -0.72 12.52
C VAL A 138 -1.19 -1.97 13.36
N SER A 139 -0.11 -2.06 14.14
CA SER A 139 0.14 -3.21 15.01
C SER A 139 -0.81 -3.33 16.20
N THR A 140 -1.65 -2.31 16.48
CA THR A 140 -2.68 -2.42 17.51
C THR A 140 -3.93 -3.17 17.05
N PHE A 141 -4.11 -3.38 15.76
CA PHE A 141 -5.24 -4.15 15.25
C PHE A 141 -5.00 -5.64 15.42
N GLU A 142 -5.97 -6.33 15.98
CA GLU A 142 -5.88 -7.77 16.23
C GLU A 142 -5.73 -8.54 14.91
N GLY A 143 -4.90 -9.55 14.92
CA GLY A 143 -4.73 -10.48 13.80
C GLY A 143 -3.86 -9.99 12.64
N VAL A 144 -3.35 -8.76 12.67
CA VAL A 144 -2.51 -8.25 11.55
C VAL A 144 -1.27 -9.11 11.37
N GLN A 145 -1.20 -9.77 10.20
CA GLN A 145 -0.05 -10.58 9.77
C GLN A 145 0.87 -9.79 8.85
N ASN A 146 0.31 -9.19 7.82
CA ASN A 146 1.04 -8.39 6.84
C ASN A 146 0.37 -7.02 6.68
N ALA A 147 1.14 -5.94 6.76
CA ALA A 147 0.65 -4.58 6.55
C ALA A 147 1.64 -3.78 5.72
N TYR A 148 1.14 -3.15 4.67
CA TYR A 148 1.95 -2.46 3.69
C TYR A 148 1.48 -1.03 3.45
N ASN A 149 2.40 -0.07 3.47
CA ASN A 149 2.13 1.33 3.18
C ASN A 149 2.07 1.54 1.66
N LEU A 150 0.96 2.10 1.20
CA LEU A 150 0.73 2.51 -0.19
C LEU A 150 0.97 4.02 -0.37
N ASP A 151 0.73 4.56 -1.58
CA ASP A 151 0.87 5.98 -1.84
C ASP A 151 -0.03 6.79 -0.90
N GLY A 152 0.54 7.83 -0.34
CA GLY A 152 -0.08 8.65 0.69
C GLY A 152 -0.38 10.08 0.23
N GLY A 153 -0.43 10.99 1.19
CA GLY A 153 -0.68 12.39 0.94
C GLY A 153 -2.04 12.61 0.24
N THR A 154 -2.07 13.48 -0.75
CA THR A 154 -3.30 13.78 -1.52
C THR A 154 -3.79 12.62 -2.39
N SER A 155 -3.03 11.53 -2.52
CA SER A 155 -3.47 10.31 -3.20
C SER A 155 -4.32 9.42 -2.30
N SER A 156 -4.21 9.53 -0.96
CA SER A 156 -4.95 8.71 -0.02
C SER A 156 -6.46 8.80 -0.25
N THR A 157 -7.02 7.71 -0.73
CA THR A 157 -8.44 7.64 -1.08
C THR A 157 -9.00 6.26 -0.75
N ILE A 158 -10.07 6.25 0.04
CA ILE A 158 -10.96 5.11 0.21
C ILE A 158 -12.30 5.46 -0.42
N ALA A 159 -12.74 4.69 -1.38
CA ALA A 159 -14.04 4.85 -2.04
C ALA A 159 -14.90 3.62 -1.83
N PHE A 160 -16.14 3.84 -1.50
CA PHE A 160 -17.12 2.79 -1.25
C PHE A 160 -18.31 2.95 -2.19
N LYS A 161 -18.83 1.84 -2.73
CA LYS A 161 -20.01 1.87 -3.59
C LYS A 161 -21.28 1.79 -2.74
N GLN A 162 -22.05 2.87 -2.73
CA GLN A 162 -23.32 2.99 -2.02
C GLN A 162 -24.40 3.51 -2.98
N GLY A 163 -25.54 2.82 -3.06
CA GLY A 163 -26.66 3.25 -3.91
C GLY A 163 -26.30 3.40 -5.39
N GLY A 164 -25.39 2.58 -5.90
CA GLY A 164 -24.92 2.64 -7.30
C GLY A 164 -23.86 3.71 -7.59
N LYS A 165 -23.53 4.56 -6.63
CA LYS A 165 -22.51 5.62 -6.74
C LYS A 165 -21.29 5.28 -5.89
N TYR A 166 -20.11 5.77 -6.30
CA TYR A 166 -18.91 5.71 -5.49
C TYR A 166 -18.85 6.96 -4.61
N VAL A 167 -18.65 6.73 -3.33
CA VAL A 167 -18.51 7.78 -2.31
C VAL A 167 -17.14 7.64 -1.68
N ARG A 168 -16.36 8.72 -1.68
CA ARG A 168 -15.12 8.80 -0.92
C ARG A 168 -15.44 8.94 0.56
N VAL A 169 -14.80 8.16 1.42
CA VAL A 169 -15.12 8.11 2.86
C VAL A 169 -14.04 8.70 3.75
N ASN A 170 -12.89 9.06 3.16
CA ASN A 170 -11.80 9.75 3.88
C ASN A 170 -11.64 11.19 3.40
N SER A 171 -10.86 11.99 4.12
CA SER A 171 -10.48 13.37 3.80
C SER A 171 -11.70 14.29 3.54
N PRO A 172 -12.62 14.44 4.51
CA PRO A 172 -13.84 15.19 4.31
C PRO A 172 -13.61 16.69 4.07
N ASN A 173 -12.48 17.23 4.56
CA ASN A 173 -12.16 18.67 4.45
C ASN A 173 -11.40 19.02 3.17
N ASN A 174 -10.96 18.03 2.39
CA ASN A 174 -10.27 18.22 1.13
C ASN A 174 -11.04 17.59 -0.02
N PRO A 175 -11.91 18.33 -0.70
CA PRO A 175 -12.69 17.81 -1.82
C PRO A 175 -11.84 17.54 -3.07
N LYS A 176 -10.61 18.10 -3.13
CA LYS A 176 -9.71 17.89 -4.27
C LYS A 176 -8.99 16.57 -4.12
N THR A 177 -9.28 15.65 -5.02
CA THR A 177 -8.52 14.42 -5.19
C THR A 177 -7.45 14.64 -6.24
N ARG A 178 -6.29 14.01 -6.01
CA ARG A 178 -5.28 13.85 -7.05
C ARG A 178 -5.72 12.76 -8.02
N GLU A 179 -5.41 12.91 -9.30
CA GLU A 179 -5.51 11.81 -10.24
C GLU A 179 -4.50 10.72 -9.85
N ILE A 180 -5.00 9.49 -9.76
CA ILE A 180 -4.21 8.29 -9.48
C ILE A 180 -4.24 7.37 -10.70
N LYS A 181 -3.21 6.55 -10.88
CA LYS A 181 -3.05 5.72 -12.08
C LYS A 181 -3.54 4.30 -11.88
N ASP A 182 -3.68 3.86 -10.64
CA ASP A 182 -4.21 2.55 -10.32
C ASP A 182 -4.99 2.56 -9.01
N ILE A 183 -5.79 1.54 -8.85
CA ILE A 183 -6.57 1.28 -7.65
C ILE A 183 -6.44 -0.19 -7.28
N LEU A 184 -6.55 -0.47 -6.00
CA LEU A 184 -6.80 -1.78 -5.46
C LEU A 184 -8.26 -1.84 -5.02
N TYR A 185 -9.00 -2.85 -5.48
CA TYR A 185 -10.42 -2.93 -5.17
C TYR A 185 -10.82 -4.32 -4.67
N PHE A 186 -11.82 -4.33 -3.82
CA PHE A 186 -12.40 -5.54 -3.25
C PHE A 186 -13.85 -5.64 -3.72
N SER A 187 -14.19 -6.75 -4.36
CA SER A 187 -15.56 -7.06 -4.76
C SER A 187 -16.12 -8.14 -3.83
N SER A 188 -17.34 -7.93 -3.33
CA SER A 188 -18.04 -9.00 -2.62
C SER A 188 -18.61 -9.99 -3.63
N ALA A 189 -18.41 -11.28 -3.38
CA ALA A 189 -19.10 -12.35 -4.10
C ALA A 189 -20.56 -12.50 -3.65
N TYR A 190 -20.95 -11.81 -2.56
CA TYR A 190 -22.31 -11.85 -2.06
C TYR A 190 -23.27 -11.21 -3.08
N ARG A 191 -24.19 -12.00 -3.56
CA ARG A 191 -25.36 -11.55 -4.35
C ARG A 191 -26.56 -11.63 -3.41
N PRO A 192 -27.20 -10.49 -3.06
CA PRO A 192 -28.40 -10.49 -2.23
C PRO A 192 -29.56 -11.22 -2.94
#